data_6e704c656ebc0d84a70c43abbaa69080
#
_entry.id   6e704c656ebc0d84a70c43abbaa69080
#
_cell.length_a   1.000
_cell.length_b   1.000
_cell.length_c   1.000
_cell.angle_alpha   90.00
_cell.angle_beta   90.00
_cell.angle_gamma   90.00
#
_symmetry.space_group_name_H-M   'P 1'
#
loop_
_entity.id
_entity.type
_entity.pdbx_description
1 polymer ?
#
loop_
_entity_poly.entity_id
_entity_poly.type
_entity_poly.pdbx_seq_one_letter_code
_entity_poly.pdbx_strand_id
1 'polypeptide(L)'
;CEIKYHIKLPIFIARQWIRHRTANVNEYSARYSILDKEFYLPTNENLAAQSTSNRQGRGDVLEGEQAKEVLKLLKDDAERTYSNYETMLNERYDGTTIDKNKKGLARELARMNLTLNTYTQWYWKTDLLNLMNFLRLRADHHAQYEIRVYADIMLDTLKKWVPITYEAFMDYRVGGTEVSAKGKLILKKLINGEKISMEDSELSKREWNELMESFNLKENIIK
;
A
#
# COMPACT_ATOMS: atom_id res chain seq x y z
N CYS A 1 -23.11 -3.38 -8.18
CA CYS A 1 -22.78 -2.86 -6.86
C CYS A 1 -21.46 -2.11 -6.94
N GLU A 2 -21.44 -0.80 -6.73
CA GLU A 2 -20.29 0.07 -6.89
C GLU A 2 -20.18 1.03 -5.71
N ILE A 3 -18.96 1.46 -5.39
CA ILE A 3 -18.67 2.44 -4.36
C ILE A 3 -17.69 3.49 -4.89
N LYS A 4 -17.81 4.71 -4.42
CA LYS A 4 -16.92 5.81 -4.75
C LYS A 4 -16.39 6.43 -3.45
N TYR A 5 -15.06 6.45 -3.32
CA TYR A 5 -14.36 7.09 -2.23
C TYR A 5 -13.74 8.41 -2.69
N HIS A 6 -13.76 9.41 -1.82
CA HIS A 6 -12.89 10.57 -1.92
C HIS A 6 -11.69 10.33 -0.99
N ILE A 7 -10.50 10.29 -1.54
CA ILE A 7 -9.29 9.88 -0.82
C ILE A 7 -8.23 10.95 -0.98
N LYS A 8 -7.67 11.40 0.14
CA LYS A 8 -6.45 12.19 0.20
C LYS A 8 -5.30 11.29 0.62
N LEU A 9 -4.24 11.23 -0.19
CA LEU A 9 -3.14 10.30 -0.01
C LEU A 9 -1.83 10.88 -0.56
N PRO A 10 -0.64 10.44 -0.06
CA PRO A 10 0.63 10.85 -0.64
C PRO A 10 0.81 10.31 -2.06
N ILE A 11 1.49 11.06 -2.92
CA ILE A 11 1.71 10.69 -4.33
C ILE A 11 2.40 9.32 -4.46
N PHE A 12 3.36 8.96 -3.59
CA PHE A 12 4.02 7.66 -3.66
C PHE A 12 3.05 6.50 -3.38
N ILE A 13 2.02 6.70 -2.55
CA ILE A 13 0.95 5.73 -2.32
C ILE A 13 -0.04 5.72 -3.49
N ALA A 14 -0.37 6.87 -4.04
CA ALA A 14 -1.22 6.97 -5.23
C ALA A 14 -0.61 6.16 -6.40
N ARG A 15 0.71 6.22 -6.61
CA ARG A 15 1.41 5.44 -7.63
C ARG A 15 1.34 3.92 -7.40
N GLN A 16 1.32 3.47 -6.17
CA GLN A 16 1.11 2.06 -5.84
C GLN A 16 -0.35 1.65 -6.03
N TRP A 17 -1.28 2.51 -5.62
CA TRP A 17 -2.72 2.25 -5.70
C TRP A 17 -3.24 2.18 -7.13
N ILE A 18 -2.77 3.07 -8.01
CA ILE A 18 -3.20 3.13 -9.42
C ILE A 18 -2.87 1.86 -10.22
N ARG A 19 -2.06 0.94 -9.66
CA ARG A 19 -1.81 -0.39 -10.25
C ARG A 19 -3.05 -1.29 -10.19
N HIS A 20 -4.04 -0.97 -9.35
CA HIS A 20 -5.38 -1.56 -9.36
C HIS A 20 -6.20 -0.88 -10.45
N ARG A 21 -6.10 -1.40 -11.70
CA ARG A 21 -6.57 -0.73 -12.92
C ARG A 21 -8.08 -0.80 -13.16
N THR A 22 -8.78 -1.70 -12.46
CA THR A 22 -10.23 -1.90 -12.61
C THR A 22 -11.02 -0.94 -11.72
N ALA A 23 -10.81 0.36 -11.93
CA ALA A 23 -11.47 1.44 -11.22
C ALA A 23 -11.47 2.70 -12.07
N ASN A 24 -12.40 3.60 -11.78
CA ASN A 24 -12.42 4.94 -12.34
C ASN A 24 -11.74 5.90 -11.36
N VAL A 25 -10.77 6.65 -11.85
CA VAL A 25 -10.01 7.61 -11.04
C VAL A 25 -10.17 9.00 -11.63
N ASN A 26 -10.51 9.96 -10.76
CA ASN A 26 -10.50 11.38 -11.09
C ASN A 26 -9.66 12.10 -10.04
N GLU A 27 -8.41 12.39 -10.41
CA GLU A 27 -7.42 13.00 -9.52
C GLU A 27 -7.46 14.52 -9.62
N TYR A 28 -7.28 15.19 -8.47
CA TYR A 28 -7.08 16.62 -8.39
C TYR A 28 -5.88 17.05 -9.22
N SER A 29 -6.10 17.98 -10.12
CA SER A 29 -5.07 18.31 -11.12
C SER A 29 -4.13 19.41 -10.66
N ALA A 30 -2.89 19.06 -10.40
CA ALA A 30 -1.79 20.02 -10.21
C ALA A 30 -1.43 20.85 -11.46
N ARG A 31 -2.13 20.67 -12.59
CA ARG A 31 -2.04 21.52 -13.77
C ARG A 31 -2.94 22.75 -13.69
N TYR A 32 -4.07 22.59 -12.97
CA TYR A 32 -5.07 23.65 -12.85
C TYR A 32 -5.08 24.34 -11.49
N SER A 33 -4.55 23.69 -10.49
CA SER A 33 -4.54 24.18 -9.12
C SER A 33 -3.16 24.01 -8.48
N ILE A 34 -2.84 24.84 -7.50
CA ILE A 34 -1.68 24.67 -6.64
C ILE A 34 -1.99 23.56 -5.63
N LEU A 35 -1.08 22.60 -5.48
CA LEU A 35 -1.24 21.53 -4.48
C LEU A 35 -1.10 22.10 -3.06
N ASP A 36 -1.82 21.52 -2.13
CA ASP A 36 -1.75 21.87 -0.71
C ASP A 36 -0.33 21.68 -0.17
N LYS A 37 0.09 22.57 0.74
CA LYS A 37 1.38 22.44 1.45
C LYS A 37 1.28 21.39 2.55
N GLU A 38 1.04 20.15 2.16
CA GLU A 38 0.91 19.03 3.07
C GLU A 38 1.78 17.85 2.62
N PHE A 39 2.51 17.28 3.58
CA PHE A 39 3.47 16.22 3.32
C PHE A 39 3.26 15.07 4.30
N TYR A 40 3.38 13.85 3.81
CA TYR A 40 3.46 12.69 4.65
C TYR A 40 4.86 12.58 5.26
N LEU A 41 4.90 12.45 6.58
CA LEU A 41 6.09 12.05 7.31
C LEU A 41 5.76 10.78 8.11
N PRO A 42 6.58 9.73 8.04
CA PRO A 42 6.33 8.53 8.82
C PRO A 42 6.42 8.84 10.32
N THR A 43 5.61 8.16 11.12
CA THR A 43 5.79 8.15 12.58
C THR A 43 7.05 7.38 12.94
N ASN A 44 7.60 7.60 14.13
CA ASN A 44 8.80 6.87 14.58
C ASN A 44 8.64 5.36 14.47
N GLU A 45 7.47 4.83 14.79
CA GLU A 45 7.15 3.39 14.72
C GLU A 45 7.15 2.83 13.29
N ASN A 46 6.95 3.68 12.29
CA ASN A 46 6.88 3.32 10.88
C ASN A 46 8.15 3.69 10.11
N LEU A 47 9.13 4.31 10.78
CA LEU A 47 10.42 4.65 10.21
C LEU A 47 11.36 3.46 10.36
N ALA A 48 11.39 2.57 9.40
CA ALA A 48 12.12 1.32 9.48
C ALA A 48 13.16 1.16 8.37
N ALA A 49 14.22 0.41 8.67
CA ALA A 49 15.24 0.03 7.72
C ALA A 49 14.70 -0.92 6.64
N GLN A 50 15.48 -1.17 5.61
CA GLN A 50 15.15 -2.18 4.60
C GLN A 50 15.28 -3.58 5.23
N SER A 51 14.27 -4.44 5.04
CA SER A 51 14.35 -5.84 5.45
C SER A 51 15.48 -6.58 4.70
N THR A 52 16.21 -7.40 5.44
CA THR A 52 17.29 -8.25 4.89
C THR A 52 16.76 -9.54 4.25
N SER A 53 15.58 -9.98 4.65
CA SER A 53 14.94 -11.22 4.17
C SER A 53 13.93 -11.00 3.05
N ASN A 54 13.29 -9.84 3.02
CA ASN A 54 12.30 -9.47 2.02
C ASN A 54 12.60 -8.10 1.40
N ARG A 55 12.98 -8.09 0.13
CA ARG A 55 13.34 -6.86 -0.61
C ARG A 55 12.22 -5.81 -0.68
N GLN A 56 10.98 -6.16 -0.43
CA GLN A 56 9.84 -5.25 -0.42
C GLN A 56 9.37 -4.91 1.01
N GLY A 57 9.91 -5.58 2.02
CA GLY A 57 9.50 -5.44 3.42
C GLY A 57 10.34 -4.44 4.18
N ARG A 58 9.81 -4.03 5.33
CA ARG A 58 10.51 -3.25 6.35
C ARG A 58 11.22 -4.19 7.33
N GLY A 59 12.39 -3.80 7.79
CA GLY A 59 13.13 -4.42 8.86
C GLY A 59 12.90 -3.70 10.19
N ASP A 60 13.99 -3.59 10.97
CA ASP A 60 13.95 -2.96 12.29
C ASP A 60 13.68 -1.46 12.20
N VAL A 61 12.98 -0.94 13.21
CA VAL A 61 12.70 0.50 13.34
C VAL A 61 13.99 1.26 13.58
N LEU A 62 14.17 2.39 12.89
CA LEU A 62 15.28 3.30 13.14
C LEU A 62 15.02 4.06 14.44
N GLU A 63 16.03 4.16 15.27
CA GLU A 63 15.94 4.79 16.59
C GLU A 63 16.98 5.90 16.78
N GLY A 64 16.83 6.67 17.85
CA GLY A 64 17.79 7.65 18.32
C GLY A 64 18.06 8.80 17.34
N GLU A 65 19.32 9.17 17.18
CA GLU A 65 19.75 10.29 16.33
C GLU A 65 19.55 10.00 14.84
N GLN A 66 19.73 8.75 14.41
CA GLN A 66 19.51 8.35 13.01
C GLN A 66 18.05 8.57 12.57
N ALA A 67 17.09 8.22 13.42
CA ALA A 67 15.67 8.46 13.14
C ALA A 67 15.36 9.96 13.02
N LYS A 68 15.89 10.76 13.93
CA LYS A 68 15.72 12.23 13.91
C LYS A 68 16.32 12.85 12.64
N GLU A 69 17.52 12.42 12.27
CA GLU A 69 18.20 12.91 11.05
C GLU A 69 17.37 12.60 9.81
N VAL A 70 16.89 11.37 9.65
CA VAL A 70 16.09 10.96 8.49
C VAL A 70 14.77 11.74 8.44
N LEU A 71 14.04 11.87 9.55
CA LEU A 71 12.81 12.65 9.62
C LEU A 71 13.05 14.13 9.28
N LYS A 72 14.17 14.69 9.78
CA LYS A 72 14.56 16.07 9.47
C LYS A 72 14.84 16.25 7.99
N LEU A 73 15.59 15.35 7.34
CA LEU A 73 15.85 15.39 5.91
C LEU A 73 14.54 15.33 5.09
N LEU A 74 13.64 14.41 5.42
CA LEU A 74 12.35 14.29 4.73
C LEU A 74 11.50 15.56 4.85
N LYS A 75 11.50 16.17 6.04
CA LYS A 75 10.76 17.42 6.30
C LYS A 75 11.39 18.60 5.59
N ASP A 76 12.69 18.82 5.77
CA ASP A 76 13.41 19.98 5.22
C ASP A 76 13.37 19.97 3.69
N ASP A 77 13.51 18.78 3.07
CA ASP A 77 13.41 18.63 1.62
C ASP A 77 11.99 18.91 1.11
N ALA A 78 10.96 18.42 1.76
CA ALA A 78 9.58 18.69 1.39
C ALA A 78 9.26 20.19 1.48
N GLU A 79 9.62 20.85 2.57
CA GLU A 79 9.39 22.28 2.77
C GLU A 79 10.20 23.14 1.77
N ARG A 80 11.47 22.80 1.55
CA ARG A 80 12.34 23.50 0.60
C ARG A 80 11.86 23.38 -0.83
N THR A 81 11.50 22.17 -1.26
CA THR A 81 11.02 21.96 -2.64
C THR A 81 9.67 22.61 -2.87
N TYR A 82 8.79 22.64 -1.86
CA TYR A 82 7.53 23.35 -1.95
C TYR A 82 7.72 24.88 -2.04
N SER A 83 8.63 25.46 -1.25
CA SER A 83 8.98 26.87 -1.35
C SER A 83 9.53 27.22 -2.74
N ASN A 84 10.37 26.36 -3.31
CA ASN A 84 10.85 26.50 -4.68
C ASN A 84 9.71 26.38 -5.71
N TYR A 85 8.73 25.50 -5.47
CA TYR A 85 7.55 25.36 -6.32
C TYR A 85 6.73 26.65 -6.36
N GLU A 86 6.43 27.27 -5.21
CA GLU A 86 5.77 28.59 -5.14
C GLU A 86 6.60 29.67 -5.85
N THR A 87 7.91 29.68 -5.63
CA THR A 87 8.82 30.64 -6.29
C THR A 87 8.80 30.48 -7.81
N MET A 88 8.83 29.24 -8.33
CA MET A 88 8.73 28.97 -9.76
C MET A 88 7.37 29.38 -10.33
N LEU A 89 6.30 29.16 -9.61
CA LEU A 89 4.96 29.62 -9.99
C LEU A 89 4.82 31.15 -9.94
N ASN A 90 5.67 31.81 -9.18
CA ASN A 90 5.52 33.22 -8.79
C ASN A 90 4.16 33.48 -8.09
N GLU A 91 3.61 32.47 -7.45
CA GLU A 91 2.30 32.48 -6.79
C GLU A 91 2.34 31.62 -5.52
N ARG A 92 1.82 32.13 -4.42
CA ARG A 92 1.67 31.38 -3.17
C ARG A 92 0.40 30.52 -3.20
N TYR A 93 0.30 29.58 -2.27
CA TYR A 93 -0.87 28.73 -2.10
C TYR A 93 -2.19 29.51 -1.96
N ASP A 94 -2.16 30.68 -1.32
CA ASP A 94 -3.32 31.56 -1.15
C ASP A 94 -3.68 32.40 -2.41
N GLY A 95 -2.98 32.18 -3.53
CA GLY A 95 -3.19 32.92 -4.78
C GLY A 95 -2.44 34.24 -4.86
N THR A 96 -1.64 34.61 -3.84
CA THR A 96 -0.89 35.85 -3.82
C THR A 96 0.31 35.80 -4.75
N THR A 97 0.43 36.76 -5.67
CA THR A 97 1.61 36.92 -6.53
C THR A 97 2.83 37.34 -5.70
N ILE A 98 3.97 36.66 -5.87
CA ILE A 98 5.22 36.91 -5.14
C ILE A 98 5.92 38.15 -5.65
N ASP A 99 6.12 38.26 -6.97
CA ASP A 99 6.80 39.38 -7.62
C ASP A 99 6.03 39.81 -8.87
N LYS A 100 5.47 41.02 -8.86
CA LYS A 100 4.68 41.58 -9.98
C LYS A 100 5.47 41.79 -11.28
N ASN A 101 6.80 41.82 -11.17
CA ASN A 101 7.66 42.03 -12.34
C ASN A 101 8.13 40.73 -12.99
N LYS A 102 7.77 39.56 -12.43
CA LYS A 102 8.17 38.26 -12.94
C LYS A 102 6.97 37.46 -13.46
N LYS A 103 7.23 36.65 -14.47
CA LYS A 103 6.30 35.65 -14.95
C LYS A 103 6.55 34.36 -14.21
N GLY A 104 5.47 33.66 -13.81
CA GLY A 104 5.55 32.32 -13.25
C GLY A 104 5.77 31.24 -14.30
N LEU A 105 6.40 30.13 -13.90
CA LEU A 105 6.48 28.92 -14.70
C LEU A 105 5.09 28.26 -14.78
N ALA A 106 4.80 27.59 -15.89
CA ALA A 106 3.56 26.84 -16.03
C ALA A 106 3.42 25.79 -14.91
N ARG A 107 2.21 25.66 -14.31
CA ARG A 107 1.92 24.70 -13.22
C ARG A 107 2.30 23.28 -13.58
N GLU A 108 2.06 22.86 -14.83
CA GLU A 108 2.41 21.52 -15.32
C GLU A 108 3.91 21.22 -15.27
N LEU A 109 4.77 22.23 -15.29
CA LEU A 109 6.22 22.11 -15.17
C LEU A 109 6.68 22.30 -13.71
N ALA A 110 6.20 23.33 -13.03
CA ALA A 110 6.62 23.65 -11.66
C ALA A 110 6.43 22.47 -10.69
N ARG A 111 5.33 21.71 -10.85
CA ARG A 111 5.03 20.53 -10.02
C ARG A 111 6.07 19.40 -10.07
N MET A 112 6.96 19.39 -11.08
CA MET A 112 8.02 18.38 -11.17
C MET A 112 8.97 18.40 -9.97
N ASN A 113 9.08 19.54 -9.30
CA ASN A 113 9.98 19.71 -8.16
C ASN A 113 9.38 19.27 -6.82
N LEU A 114 8.11 18.86 -6.78
CA LEU A 114 7.47 18.40 -5.55
C LEU A 114 7.96 17.01 -5.18
N THR A 115 8.14 16.79 -3.87
CA THR A 115 8.52 15.48 -3.34
C THR A 115 7.35 14.49 -3.41
N LEU A 116 7.65 13.20 -3.50
CA LEU A 116 6.64 12.14 -3.62
C LEU A 116 5.77 11.99 -2.37
N ASN A 117 6.19 12.51 -1.23
CA ASN A 117 5.39 12.52 0.00
C ASN A 117 4.38 13.67 0.06
N THR A 118 4.34 14.57 -0.94
CA THR A 118 3.27 15.56 -1.09
C THR A 118 1.93 14.85 -1.24
N TYR A 119 0.89 15.36 -0.58
CA TYR A 119 -0.46 14.82 -0.70
C TYR A 119 -1.11 15.22 -2.02
N THR A 120 -1.80 14.26 -2.64
CA THR A 120 -2.80 14.45 -3.69
C THR A 120 -4.16 13.96 -3.20
N GLN A 121 -5.21 14.16 -3.98
CA GLN A 121 -6.53 13.64 -3.67
C GLN A 121 -7.24 13.23 -4.96
N TRP A 122 -8.11 12.22 -4.86
CA TRP A 122 -8.88 11.73 -5.98
C TRP A 122 -10.24 11.18 -5.57
N TYR A 123 -11.12 11.11 -6.52
CA TYR A 123 -12.25 10.20 -6.46
C TYR A 123 -11.83 8.86 -7.06
N TRP A 124 -11.98 7.80 -6.31
CA TRP A 124 -11.73 6.43 -6.72
C TRP A 124 -13.03 5.63 -6.66
N LYS A 125 -13.53 5.17 -7.82
CA LYS A 125 -14.78 4.43 -7.96
C LYS A 125 -14.48 3.04 -8.48
N THR A 126 -15.01 2.01 -7.81
CA THR A 126 -14.82 0.62 -8.21
C THR A 126 -16.06 -0.21 -7.89
N ASP A 127 -16.20 -1.36 -8.53
CA ASP A 127 -17.22 -2.35 -8.17
C ASP A 127 -16.78 -3.18 -6.95
N LEU A 128 -17.75 -3.92 -6.39
CA LEU A 128 -17.56 -4.69 -5.17
C LEU A 128 -16.48 -5.78 -5.31
N LEU A 129 -16.43 -6.49 -6.44
CA LEU A 129 -15.43 -7.55 -6.66
C LEU A 129 -14.02 -6.97 -6.70
N ASN A 130 -13.83 -5.88 -7.43
CA ASN A 130 -12.53 -5.23 -7.53
C ASN A 130 -12.12 -4.53 -6.23
N LEU A 131 -13.08 -4.00 -5.44
CA LEU A 131 -12.80 -3.55 -4.09
C LEU A 131 -12.27 -4.69 -3.21
N MET A 132 -12.93 -5.85 -3.19
CA MET A 132 -12.47 -7.01 -2.43
C MET A 132 -11.08 -7.51 -2.89
N ASN A 133 -10.79 -7.49 -4.20
CA ASN A 133 -9.46 -7.82 -4.70
C ASN A 133 -8.39 -6.83 -4.22
N PHE A 134 -8.71 -5.53 -4.19
CA PHE A 134 -7.83 -4.52 -3.61
C PHE A 134 -7.59 -4.79 -2.12
N LEU A 135 -8.65 -5.01 -1.35
CA LEU A 135 -8.59 -5.22 0.10
C LEU A 135 -7.80 -6.48 0.46
N ARG A 136 -7.99 -7.59 -0.27
CA ARG A 136 -7.21 -8.82 -0.04
C ARG A 136 -5.70 -8.58 -0.14
N LEU A 137 -5.27 -7.70 -1.04
CA LEU A 137 -3.85 -7.40 -1.26
C LEU A 137 -3.31 -6.27 -0.37
N ARG A 138 -4.16 -5.33 0.05
CA ARG A 138 -3.70 -4.10 0.71
C ARG A 138 -4.05 -4.02 2.18
N ALA A 139 -5.00 -4.82 2.66
CA ALA A 139 -5.24 -5.03 4.09
C ALA A 139 -4.41 -6.19 4.67
N ASP A 140 -3.66 -6.91 3.82
CA ASP A 140 -2.71 -7.94 4.26
C ASP A 140 -1.59 -7.30 5.11
N HIS A 141 -1.16 -8.01 6.16
CA HIS A 141 -0.12 -7.51 7.08
C HIS A 141 1.25 -7.30 6.43
N HIS A 142 1.53 -7.98 5.30
CA HIS A 142 2.74 -7.76 4.50
C HIS A 142 2.62 -6.53 3.58
N ALA A 143 1.42 -5.94 3.44
CA ALA A 143 1.27 -4.72 2.65
C ALA A 143 1.97 -3.55 3.33
N GLN A 144 2.46 -2.61 2.52
CA GLN A 144 3.06 -1.38 3.03
C GLN A 144 2.10 -0.65 3.96
N TYR A 145 2.57 -0.22 5.13
CA TYR A 145 1.74 0.41 6.16
C TYR A 145 0.88 1.56 5.63
N GLU A 146 1.47 2.45 4.83
CA GLU A 146 0.79 3.66 4.34
C GLU A 146 -0.36 3.40 3.37
N ILE A 147 -0.41 2.25 2.70
CA ILE A 147 -1.60 1.87 1.91
C ILE A 147 -2.55 1.01 2.74
N ARG A 148 -2.01 0.23 3.68
CA ARG A 148 -2.79 -0.65 4.55
C ARG A 148 -3.77 0.13 5.43
N VAL A 149 -3.37 1.26 5.99
CA VAL A 149 -4.27 2.09 6.82
C VAL A 149 -5.52 2.53 6.07
N TYR A 150 -5.43 2.79 4.78
CA TYR A 150 -6.62 3.07 3.95
C TYR A 150 -7.46 1.82 3.73
N ALA A 151 -6.80 0.69 3.43
CA ALA A 151 -7.49 -0.58 3.21
C ALA A 151 -8.25 -1.05 4.46
N ASP A 152 -7.69 -0.87 5.66
CA ASP A 152 -8.32 -1.20 6.93
C ASP A 152 -9.62 -0.39 7.16
N ILE A 153 -9.59 0.93 6.87
CA ILE A 153 -10.78 1.78 6.94
C ILE A 153 -11.83 1.36 5.89
N MET A 154 -11.37 0.94 4.71
CA MET A 154 -12.27 0.46 3.66
C MET A 154 -12.88 -0.91 4.00
N LEU A 155 -12.16 -1.79 4.71
CA LEU A 155 -12.73 -3.04 5.25
C LEU A 155 -13.88 -2.76 6.21
N ASP A 156 -13.74 -1.79 7.08
CA ASP A 156 -14.80 -1.34 7.98
C ASP A 156 -16.01 -0.80 7.20
N THR A 157 -15.77 -0.09 6.12
CA THR A 157 -16.83 0.39 5.23
C THR A 157 -17.53 -0.79 4.55
N LEU A 158 -16.78 -1.75 4.01
CA LEU A 158 -17.30 -2.96 3.38
C LEU A 158 -18.20 -3.75 4.33
N LYS A 159 -17.76 -3.93 5.58
CA LYS A 159 -18.53 -4.61 6.64
C LYS A 159 -19.88 -3.96 6.90
N LYS A 160 -19.93 -2.61 6.92
CA LYS A 160 -21.16 -1.85 7.15
C LYS A 160 -22.07 -1.83 5.92
N TRP A 161 -21.50 -1.82 4.74
CA TRP A 161 -22.22 -1.69 3.47
C TRP A 161 -22.85 -3.01 3.01
N VAL A 162 -22.08 -4.09 3.03
CA VAL A 162 -22.49 -5.41 2.52
C VAL A 162 -22.07 -6.54 3.51
N PRO A 163 -22.67 -6.59 4.70
CA PRO A 163 -22.18 -7.44 5.81
C PRO A 163 -22.11 -8.93 5.45
N ILE A 164 -23.11 -9.48 4.77
CA ILE A 164 -23.12 -10.90 4.37
C ILE A 164 -21.98 -11.22 3.39
N THR A 165 -21.76 -10.33 2.42
CA THR A 165 -20.64 -10.46 1.47
C THR A 165 -19.30 -10.28 2.16
N TYR A 166 -19.23 -9.40 3.15
CA TYR A 166 -18.02 -9.21 3.97
C TYR A 166 -17.68 -10.50 4.74
N GLU A 167 -18.64 -11.15 5.39
CA GLU A 167 -18.42 -12.41 6.10
C GLU A 167 -17.88 -13.49 5.16
N ALA A 168 -18.51 -13.66 4.00
CA ALA A 168 -18.04 -14.61 2.98
C ALA A 168 -16.64 -14.24 2.45
N PHE A 169 -16.35 -12.94 2.26
CA PHE A 169 -15.03 -12.48 1.83
C PHE A 169 -13.95 -12.78 2.87
N MET A 170 -14.23 -12.53 4.14
CA MET A 170 -13.30 -12.83 5.24
C MET A 170 -13.04 -14.33 5.37
N ASP A 171 -14.06 -15.16 5.25
CA ASP A 171 -13.95 -16.63 5.38
C ASP A 171 -13.24 -17.25 4.17
N TYR A 172 -13.71 -16.96 2.94
CA TYR A 172 -13.25 -17.67 1.74
C TYR A 172 -12.02 -17.04 1.06
N ARG A 173 -11.74 -15.75 1.28
CA ARG A 173 -10.70 -15.04 0.55
C ARG A 173 -9.57 -14.50 1.43
N VAL A 174 -9.87 -14.03 2.62
CA VAL A 174 -8.84 -13.52 3.55
C VAL A 174 -8.33 -14.64 4.44
N GLY A 175 -9.22 -15.40 5.08
CA GLY A 175 -8.86 -16.54 5.94
C GLY A 175 -8.66 -17.84 5.19
N GLY A 176 -9.01 -17.90 3.90
CA GLY A 176 -8.84 -19.09 3.08
C GLY A 176 -7.39 -19.27 2.61
N THR A 177 -6.98 -20.51 2.42
CA THR A 177 -5.66 -20.90 1.87
C THR A 177 -5.81 -21.47 0.47
N GLU A 178 -5.04 -20.94 -0.49
CA GLU A 178 -4.97 -21.50 -1.83
C GLU A 178 -3.98 -22.68 -1.85
N VAL A 179 -4.46 -23.86 -2.25
CA VAL A 179 -3.65 -25.08 -2.33
C VAL A 179 -3.59 -25.55 -3.77
N SER A 180 -2.39 -25.80 -4.27
CA SER A 180 -2.17 -26.35 -5.62
C SER A 180 -2.77 -27.76 -5.78
N ALA A 181 -2.92 -28.22 -7.02
CA ALA A 181 -3.35 -29.60 -7.30
C ALA A 181 -2.43 -30.63 -6.65
N LYS A 182 -1.11 -30.42 -6.69
CA LYS A 182 -0.12 -31.29 -6.04
C LYS A 182 -0.26 -31.21 -4.51
N GLY A 183 -0.36 -29.99 -3.95
CA GLY A 183 -0.60 -29.79 -2.52
C GLY A 183 -1.85 -30.50 -2.00
N LYS A 184 -2.97 -30.51 -2.75
CA LYS A 184 -4.18 -31.27 -2.43
C LYS A 184 -3.93 -32.78 -2.36
N LEU A 185 -3.13 -33.32 -3.27
CA LEU A 185 -2.77 -34.75 -3.25
C LEU A 185 -1.94 -35.09 -2.02
N ILE A 186 -0.99 -34.23 -1.66
CA ILE A 186 -0.18 -34.38 -0.44
C ILE A 186 -1.07 -34.36 0.80
N LEU A 187 -1.95 -33.35 0.94
CA LEU A 187 -2.89 -33.28 2.05
C LEU A 187 -3.78 -34.53 2.16
N LYS A 188 -4.28 -35.05 1.00
CA LYS A 188 -5.08 -36.27 0.98
C LYS A 188 -4.30 -37.49 1.52
N LYS A 189 -3.03 -37.64 1.14
CA LYS A 189 -2.16 -38.70 1.62
C LYS A 189 -1.88 -38.56 3.12
N LEU A 190 -1.56 -37.35 3.59
CA LEU A 190 -1.34 -37.07 5.02
C LEU A 190 -2.60 -37.34 5.87
N ILE A 191 -3.78 -36.96 5.40
CA ILE A 191 -5.06 -37.27 6.07
C ILE A 191 -5.31 -38.79 6.17
N ASN A 192 -4.87 -39.55 5.15
CA ASN A 192 -4.96 -41.02 5.16
C ASN A 192 -3.86 -41.69 6.02
N GLY A 193 -3.02 -40.91 6.69
CA GLY A 193 -1.97 -41.43 7.57
C GLY A 193 -0.69 -41.86 6.84
N GLU A 194 -0.56 -41.53 5.55
CA GLU A 194 0.67 -41.77 4.78
C GLU A 194 1.74 -40.74 5.20
N LYS A 195 2.98 -41.21 5.30
CA LYS A 195 4.13 -40.32 5.55
C LYS A 195 4.76 -39.92 4.22
N ILE A 196 5.00 -38.63 4.06
CA ILE A 196 5.59 -38.05 2.83
C ILE A 196 6.68 -37.10 3.21
N SER A 197 7.86 -37.28 2.59
CA SER A 197 8.95 -36.31 2.68
C SER A 197 8.79 -35.15 1.72
N MET A 198 9.56 -34.07 1.92
CA MET A 198 9.59 -32.96 0.96
C MET A 198 10.06 -33.45 -0.43
N GLU A 199 11.05 -34.34 -0.46
CA GLU A 199 11.60 -34.88 -1.71
C GLU A 199 10.56 -35.70 -2.48
N ASP A 200 9.72 -36.49 -1.79
CA ASP A 200 8.67 -37.31 -2.42
C ASP A 200 7.43 -36.50 -2.79
N SER A 201 7.31 -35.27 -2.34
CA SER A 201 6.16 -34.40 -2.57
C SER A 201 6.11 -33.80 -3.99
N GLU A 202 7.25 -33.72 -4.68
CA GLU A 202 7.43 -32.98 -5.93
C GLU A 202 7.08 -31.49 -5.84
N LEU A 203 6.95 -30.94 -4.63
CA LEU A 203 6.74 -29.52 -4.39
C LEU A 203 8.10 -28.78 -4.33
N SER A 204 8.09 -27.51 -4.70
CA SER A 204 9.24 -26.67 -4.37
C SER A 204 9.37 -26.50 -2.86
N LYS A 205 10.59 -26.26 -2.36
CA LYS A 205 10.83 -26.00 -0.93
C LYS A 205 9.93 -24.90 -0.37
N ARG A 206 9.69 -23.86 -1.15
CA ARG A 206 8.81 -22.76 -0.76
C ARG A 206 7.36 -23.22 -0.61
N GLU A 207 6.82 -23.90 -1.62
CA GLU A 207 5.45 -24.40 -1.64
C GLU A 207 5.22 -25.44 -0.52
N TRP A 208 6.21 -26.32 -0.28
CA TRP A 208 6.18 -27.23 0.85
C TRP A 208 6.06 -26.52 2.19
N ASN A 209 6.93 -25.54 2.43
CA ASN A 209 6.91 -24.78 3.67
C ASN A 209 5.58 -24.02 3.87
N GLU A 210 5.10 -23.35 2.81
CA GLU A 210 3.81 -22.64 2.82
C GLU A 210 2.65 -23.62 3.14
N LEU A 211 2.67 -24.83 2.57
CA LEU A 211 1.65 -25.85 2.86
C LEU A 211 1.72 -26.30 4.31
N MET A 212 2.90 -26.62 4.82
CA MET A 212 3.11 -27.06 6.19
C MET A 212 2.68 -25.99 7.20
N GLU A 213 3.05 -24.76 6.96
CA GLU A 213 2.71 -23.62 7.81
C GLU A 213 1.20 -23.34 7.80
N SER A 214 0.57 -23.30 6.61
CA SER A 214 -0.86 -23.00 6.46
C SER A 214 -1.77 -24.00 7.21
N PHE A 215 -1.34 -25.24 7.33
CA PHE A 215 -2.10 -26.29 8.02
C PHE A 215 -1.50 -26.68 9.38
N ASN A 216 -0.49 -25.93 9.85
CA ASN A 216 0.21 -26.21 11.11
C ASN A 216 0.67 -27.67 11.24
N LEU A 217 1.18 -28.24 10.15
CA LEU A 217 1.63 -29.62 10.10
C LEU A 217 3.05 -29.70 10.68
N LYS A 218 3.24 -30.55 11.71
CA LYS A 218 4.53 -30.73 12.36
C LYS A 218 5.39 -31.72 11.56
N GLU A 219 6.71 -31.50 11.52
CA GLU A 219 7.68 -32.40 10.87
C GLU A 219 7.57 -33.87 11.34
N ASN A 220 7.01 -34.13 12.54
CA ASN A 220 6.83 -35.49 13.09
C ASN A 220 5.74 -36.33 12.37
N ILE A 221 4.94 -35.72 11.53
CA ILE A 221 3.96 -36.43 10.67
C ILE A 221 4.62 -36.85 9.35
N ILE A 222 5.83 -36.40 9.12
CA ILE A 222 6.52 -36.38 7.82
C ILE A 222 7.67 -37.40 7.78
N LYS A 223 8.02 -38.10 8.89
CA LYS A 223 9.07 -39.11 8.93
C LYS A 223 8.55 -40.53 9.01
#